data_b72ba8a10019771e35a256394d387941
#
_entry.id   b72ba8a10019771e35a256394d387941
#
_cell.length_a   1.000
_cell.length_b   1.000
_cell.length_c   1.000
_cell.angle_alpha   90.00
_cell.angle_beta   90.00
_cell.angle_gamma   90.00
#
_symmetry.space_group_name_H-M   'P 1'
#
loop_
_entity.id
_entity.type
_entity.pdbx_description
1 polymer ?
#
loop_
_entity_poly.entity_id
_entity_poly.type
_entity_poly.pdbx_seq_one_letter_code
_entity_poly.pdbx_strand_id
1 'polypeptide(L)'
;MEDGISHNGKSSSMTVGIFDGVHIGHQELLRRIVSRDAGMTPVGETSVVITFRHNHKIESGNILTFKQRLDIFESLGIQITVVIDFTEEFKRMPGIEFLEILLKRGNVGFFAVGSGFRCGYQQDTDAEMIQKFFTSHNIPAEIIPKVMEGALPVSSSRIRSAISAGDIELAQKMLGRKYP
;
A
#
# COMPACT_ATOMS: atom_id res chain seq x y z
N MET A 1 -2.09 17.27 -13.33
CA MET A 1 -3.00 16.11 -13.12
C MET A 1 -4.41 16.65 -13.01
N GLU A 2 -5.04 16.93 -14.16
CA GLU A 2 -6.42 17.46 -14.20
C GLU A 2 -7.45 16.34 -14.31
N ASP A 3 -7.06 15.15 -14.75
CA ASP A 3 -7.97 14.01 -14.86
C ASP A 3 -7.87 13.14 -13.60
N GLY A 4 -9.02 12.92 -12.96
CA GLY A 4 -9.12 12.08 -11.76
C GLY A 4 -8.70 10.62 -12.04
N ILE A 5 -8.34 9.88 -10.99
CA ILE A 5 -7.88 8.47 -11.05
C ILE A 5 -9.03 7.50 -11.43
N SER A 6 -10.23 7.98 -11.75
CA SER A 6 -11.36 7.10 -12.04
C SER A 6 -11.34 6.59 -13.47
N HIS A 7 -11.39 5.29 -13.64
CA HIS A 7 -11.58 4.62 -14.94
C HIS A 7 -13.07 4.33 -15.16
N ASN A 8 -13.63 4.82 -16.25
CA ASN A 8 -15.00 4.50 -16.71
C ASN A 8 -16.13 4.79 -15.71
N GLY A 9 -16.01 5.81 -14.85
CA GLY A 9 -17.04 6.16 -13.87
C GLY A 9 -17.18 5.22 -12.67
N LYS A 10 -16.37 4.17 -12.58
CA LYS A 10 -16.31 3.27 -11.41
C LYS A 10 -15.62 3.96 -10.24
N SER A 11 -16.05 3.65 -9.03
CA SER A 11 -15.30 3.99 -7.81
C SER A 11 -13.99 3.20 -7.73
N SER A 12 -13.07 3.67 -6.91
CA SER A 12 -11.79 3.02 -6.71
C SER A 12 -11.69 2.37 -5.33
N SER A 13 -11.09 1.19 -5.29
CA SER A 13 -10.65 0.52 -4.07
C SER A 13 -9.16 0.77 -3.89
N MET A 14 -8.77 1.54 -2.86
CA MET A 14 -7.43 2.11 -2.76
C MET A 14 -6.63 1.61 -1.57
N THR A 15 -5.34 1.60 -1.74
CA THR A 15 -4.35 1.51 -0.65
C THR A 15 -3.13 2.36 -0.94
N VAL A 16 -2.38 2.71 0.11
CA VAL A 16 -1.13 3.47 0.01
C VAL A 16 -0.02 2.80 0.80
N GLY A 17 1.19 2.78 0.26
CA GLY A 17 2.36 2.23 0.93
C GLY A 17 3.61 2.21 0.08
N ILE A 18 4.76 2.00 0.73
CA ILE A 18 6.04 1.81 0.03
C ILE A 18 6.09 0.42 -0.61
N PHE A 19 5.50 -0.58 0.04
CA PHE A 19 5.42 -1.98 -0.41
C PHE A 19 6.79 -2.60 -0.72
N ASP A 20 7.83 -2.23 0.03
CA ASP A 20 9.14 -2.82 -0.17
C ASP A 20 9.12 -4.32 0.15
N GLY A 21 9.55 -5.12 -0.83
CA GLY A 21 9.48 -6.58 -0.78
C GLY A 21 8.11 -7.18 -1.14
N VAL A 22 7.02 -6.42 -1.19
CA VAL A 22 5.64 -6.94 -1.41
C VAL A 22 5.43 -8.26 -0.67
N HIS A 23 5.74 -8.29 0.63
CA HIS A 23 5.68 -9.47 1.48
C HIS A 23 4.24 -9.92 1.76
N ILE A 24 4.04 -11.09 2.39
CA ILE A 24 2.71 -11.68 2.61
C ILE A 24 1.72 -10.74 3.30
N GLY A 25 2.18 -9.88 4.22
CA GLY A 25 1.33 -8.84 4.83
C GLY A 25 0.91 -7.74 3.84
N HIS A 26 1.79 -7.36 2.90
CA HIS A 26 1.42 -6.45 1.81
C HIS A 26 0.46 -7.14 0.83
N GLN A 27 0.70 -8.41 0.51
CA GLN A 27 -0.17 -9.18 -0.40
C GLN A 27 -1.58 -9.31 0.16
N GLU A 28 -1.75 -9.49 1.49
CA GLU A 28 -3.07 -9.54 2.11
C GLU A 28 -3.82 -8.21 1.93
N LEU A 29 -3.14 -7.09 2.15
CA LEU A 29 -3.70 -5.76 1.91
C LEU A 29 -4.08 -5.56 0.44
N LEU A 30 -3.22 -5.97 -0.49
CA LEU A 30 -3.46 -5.84 -1.93
C LEU A 30 -4.62 -6.72 -2.39
N ARG A 31 -4.72 -7.97 -1.90
CA ARG A 31 -5.87 -8.83 -2.18
C ARG A 31 -7.18 -8.21 -1.73
N ARG A 32 -7.16 -7.48 -0.61
CA ARG A 32 -8.37 -6.84 -0.08
C ARG A 32 -8.94 -5.80 -1.04
N ILE A 33 -8.09 -5.00 -1.70
CA ILE A 33 -8.54 -4.01 -2.68
C ILE A 33 -8.90 -4.64 -4.03
N VAL A 34 -8.23 -5.73 -4.43
CA VAL A 34 -8.55 -6.46 -5.68
C VAL A 34 -9.87 -7.24 -5.55
N SER A 35 -10.15 -7.85 -4.40
CA SER A 35 -11.38 -8.64 -4.20
C SER A 35 -12.66 -7.82 -4.35
N ARG A 36 -12.59 -6.50 -4.21
CA ARG A 36 -13.72 -5.59 -4.40
C ARG A 36 -14.11 -5.41 -5.88
N ASP A 37 -13.18 -5.63 -6.80
CA ASP A 37 -13.48 -5.68 -8.24
C ASP A 37 -14.21 -6.99 -8.63
N ALA A 38 -13.95 -8.07 -7.91
CA ALA A 38 -14.43 -9.41 -8.24
C ALA A 38 -15.92 -9.70 -7.87
N GLY A 39 -16.77 -8.66 -7.78
CA GLY A 39 -18.21 -8.84 -7.63
C GLY A 39 -18.76 -8.73 -6.21
N MET A 40 -17.98 -8.26 -5.25
CA MET A 40 -18.48 -7.93 -3.89
C MET A 40 -19.29 -6.62 -3.86
N THR A 41 -19.21 -5.82 -4.91
CA THR A 41 -20.05 -4.63 -5.13
C THR A 41 -20.81 -4.79 -6.46
N PRO A 42 -22.03 -4.25 -6.60
CA PRO A 42 -22.83 -4.37 -7.82
C PRO A 42 -22.18 -3.80 -9.09
N VAL A 43 -21.16 -2.96 -8.95
CA VAL A 43 -20.54 -2.21 -10.07
C VAL A 43 -19.06 -2.55 -10.28
N GLY A 44 -18.44 -3.32 -9.36
CA GLY A 44 -16.99 -3.52 -9.32
C GLY A 44 -16.22 -2.21 -9.07
N GLU A 45 -15.15 -2.26 -8.31
CA GLU A 45 -14.29 -1.11 -8.04
C GLU A 45 -12.96 -1.28 -8.75
N THR A 46 -12.37 -0.20 -9.25
CA THR A 46 -11.02 -0.24 -9.81
C THR A 46 -9.99 -0.34 -8.69
N SER A 47 -9.16 -1.38 -8.69
CA SER A 47 -8.10 -1.56 -7.70
C SER A 47 -6.92 -0.60 -7.96
N VAL A 48 -6.61 0.25 -6.99
CA VAL A 48 -5.60 1.31 -7.10
C VAL A 48 -4.58 1.20 -5.98
N VAL A 49 -3.31 1.07 -6.35
CA VAL A 49 -2.19 1.16 -5.41
C VAL A 49 -1.48 2.50 -5.57
N ILE A 50 -1.32 3.22 -4.46
CA ILE A 50 -0.50 4.42 -4.40
C ILE A 50 0.84 4.04 -3.78
N THR A 51 1.92 4.26 -4.51
CA THR A 51 3.28 3.92 -4.05
C THR A 51 4.28 5.00 -4.40
N PHE A 52 5.51 4.85 -3.90
CA PHE A 52 6.57 5.83 -4.05
C PHE A 52 7.71 5.26 -4.89
N ARG A 53 8.28 6.08 -5.78
CA ARG A 53 9.38 5.67 -6.66
C ARG A 53 10.61 5.25 -5.85
N HIS A 54 10.98 6.05 -4.85
CA HIS A 54 12.13 5.82 -4.00
C HIS A 54 11.71 5.64 -2.54
N ASN A 55 12.40 4.76 -1.83
CA ASN A 55 12.24 4.62 -0.40
C ASN A 55 13.38 5.36 0.31
N HIS A 56 13.15 6.61 0.64
CA HIS A 56 14.14 7.47 1.31
C HIS A 56 14.49 7.05 2.75
N LYS A 57 13.79 6.04 3.30
CA LYS A 57 13.98 5.57 4.68
C LYS A 57 14.99 4.44 4.82
N ILE A 58 15.57 3.94 3.71
CA ILE A 58 16.37 2.70 3.73
C ILE A 58 17.80 2.98 3.28
N GLU A 59 18.71 3.04 4.24
CA GLU A 59 20.16 3.04 3.99
C GLU A 59 20.67 1.68 3.48
N SER A 60 20.02 0.58 3.87
CA SER A 60 20.44 -0.81 3.57
C SER A 60 19.95 -1.34 2.20
N GLY A 61 19.36 -0.50 1.35
CA GLY A 61 18.82 -0.91 0.06
C GLY A 61 17.41 -1.50 0.09
N ASN A 62 16.78 -1.53 -1.06
CA ASN A 62 15.44 -2.09 -1.25
C ASN A 62 15.51 -3.62 -1.40
N ILE A 63 14.50 -4.35 -0.91
CA ILE A 63 14.37 -5.81 -1.10
C ILE A 63 14.13 -6.12 -2.59
N LEU A 64 13.38 -5.25 -3.27
CA LEU A 64 13.05 -5.36 -4.69
C LEU A 64 13.39 -4.05 -5.42
N THR A 65 13.76 -4.19 -6.68
CA THR A 65 13.80 -3.02 -7.58
C THR A 65 12.39 -2.46 -7.76
N PHE A 66 12.31 -1.19 -8.19
CA PHE A 66 11.02 -0.56 -8.47
C PHE A 66 10.23 -1.34 -9.54
N LYS A 67 10.91 -1.78 -10.61
CA LYS A 67 10.30 -2.59 -11.68
C LYS A 67 9.73 -3.90 -11.14
N GLN A 68 10.50 -4.68 -10.38
CA GLN A 68 10.01 -5.93 -9.78
C GLN A 68 8.77 -5.73 -8.91
N ARG A 69 8.71 -4.61 -8.19
CA ARG A 69 7.55 -4.27 -7.38
C ARG A 69 6.31 -4.03 -8.23
N LEU A 70 6.44 -3.30 -9.35
CA LEU A 70 5.34 -3.08 -10.30
C LEU A 70 4.88 -4.38 -10.95
N ASP A 71 5.81 -5.24 -11.39
CA ASP A 71 5.50 -6.54 -11.99
C ASP A 71 4.69 -7.42 -11.02
N ILE A 72 5.00 -7.35 -9.71
CA ILE A 72 4.24 -8.09 -8.70
C ILE A 72 2.84 -7.49 -8.50
N PHE A 73 2.68 -6.16 -8.50
CA PHE A 73 1.36 -5.54 -8.41
C PHE A 73 0.46 -5.99 -9.57
N GLU A 74 0.98 -5.97 -10.79
CA GLU A 74 0.28 -6.45 -11.98
C GLU A 74 -0.11 -7.93 -11.83
N SER A 75 0.81 -8.79 -11.40
CA SER A 75 0.55 -10.22 -11.17
C SER A 75 -0.51 -10.50 -10.10
N LEU A 76 -0.70 -9.58 -9.16
CA LEU A 76 -1.72 -9.65 -8.12
C LEU A 76 -3.07 -9.07 -8.57
N GLY A 77 -3.19 -8.57 -9.81
CA GLY A 77 -4.42 -8.02 -10.37
C GLY A 77 -4.68 -6.55 -10.04
N ILE A 78 -3.65 -5.78 -9.65
CA ILE A 78 -3.78 -4.34 -9.48
C ILE A 78 -3.95 -3.69 -10.85
N GLN A 79 -5.02 -2.91 -11.02
CA GLN A 79 -5.37 -2.29 -12.29
C GLN A 79 -4.67 -0.95 -12.51
N ILE A 80 -4.49 -0.17 -11.45
CA ILE A 80 -3.81 1.13 -11.52
C ILE A 80 -2.76 1.23 -10.42
N THR A 81 -1.54 1.63 -10.81
CA THR A 81 -0.50 2.01 -9.86
C THR A 81 -0.17 3.50 -10.02
N VAL A 82 -0.49 4.27 -8.99
CA VAL A 82 -0.11 5.69 -8.90
C VAL A 82 1.25 5.78 -8.24
N VAL A 83 2.20 6.38 -8.94
CA VAL A 83 3.57 6.55 -8.44
C VAL A 83 3.79 7.99 -8.05
N ILE A 84 4.14 8.22 -6.79
CA ILE A 84 4.45 9.54 -6.26
C ILE A 84 5.96 9.68 -6.12
N ASP A 85 6.49 10.81 -6.62
CA ASP A 85 7.86 11.22 -6.34
C ASP A 85 7.90 11.98 -5.00
N PHE A 86 8.84 11.59 -4.13
CA PHE A 86 8.94 12.11 -2.77
C PHE A 86 9.70 13.45 -2.76
N THR A 87 9.07 14.50 -3.31
CA THR A 87 9.64 15.86 -3.36
C THR A 87 9.74 16.49 -1.97
N GLU A 88 10.53 17.54 -1.81
CA GLU A 88 10.62 18.27 -0.54
C GLU A 88 9.28 18.91 -0.13
N GLU A 89 8.47 19.30 -1.09
CA GLU A 89 7.12 19.80 -0.85
C GLU A 89 6.21 18.67 -0.33
N PHE A 90 6.21 17.50 -0.99
CA PHE A 90 5.42 16.36 -0.55
C PHE A 90 5.81 15.86 0.84
N LYS A 91 7.09 15.89 1.20
CA LYS A 91 7.57 15.51 2.54
C LYS A 91 7.01 16.38 3.67
N ARG A 92 6.64 17.63 3.37
CA ARG A 92 6.09 18.59 4.35
C ARG A 92 4.56 18.59 4.40
N MET A 93 3.92 17.88 3.50
CA MET A 93 2.46 17.79 3.42
C MET A 93 1.90 17.06 4.65
N PRO A 94 0.96 17.64 5.40
CA PRO A 94 0.23 16.94 6.45
C PRO A 94 -0.52 15.73 5.89
N GLY A 95 -0.63 14.64 6.67
CA GLY A 95 -1.29 13.44 6.19
C GLY A 95 -2.77 13.66 5.86
N ILE A 96 -3.47 14.49 6.61
CA ILE A 96 -4.88 14.83 6.32
C ILE A 96 -5.01 15.52 4.96
N GLU A 97 -4.14 16.46 4.62
CA GLU A 97 -4.13 17.12 3.31
C GLU A 97 -3.92 16.10 2.18
N PHE A 98 -3.03 15.13 2.38
CA PHE A 98 -2.84 14.03 1.44
C PHE A 98 -4.14 13.21 1.27
N LEU A 99 -4.84 12.88 2.36
CA LEU A 99 -6.12 12.15 2.30
C LEU A 99 -7.21 12.95 1.57
N GLU A 100 -7.28 14.27 1.78
CA GLU A 100 -8.20 15.17 1.06
C GLU A 100 -7.94 15.17 -0.45
N ILE A 101 -6.67 15.16 -0.87
CA ILE A 101 -6.31 15.03 -2.28
C ILE A 101 -6.80 13.69 -2.84
N LEU A 102 -6.61 12.59 -2.11
CA LEU A 102 -7.10 11.28 -2.53
C LEU A 102 -8.63 11.26 -2.65
N LEU A 103 -9.33 11.79 -1.65
CA LEU A 103 -10.78 11.89 -1.65
C LEU A 103 -11.30 12.68 -2.86
N LYS A 104 -10.71 13.84 -3.12
CA LYS A 104 -11.13 14.75 -4.19
C LYS A 104 -10.85 14.22 -5.59
N ARG A 105 -9.74 13.47 -5.77
CA ARG A 105 -9.26 13.07 -7.10
C ARG A 105 -9.39 11.58 -7.39
N GLY A 106 -9.59 10.77 -6.35
CA GLY A 106 -9.51 9.31 -6.43
C GLY A 106 -10.83 8.61 -6.71
N ASN A 107 -11.97 9.29 -6.64
CA ASN A 107 -13.30 8.65 -6.67
C ASN A 107 -13.35 7.43 -5.72
N VAL A 108 -12.91 7.62 -4.47
CA VAL A 108 -12.67 6.54 -3.51
C VAL A 108 -14.00 5.93 -3.06
N GLY A 109 -14.20 4.64 -3.33
CA GLY A 109 -15.32 3.84 -2.83
C GLY A 109 -14.94 2.94 -1.66
N PHE A 110 -13.65 2.60 -1.55
CA PHE A 110 -13.11 1.82 -0.44
C PHE A 110 -11.64 2.15 -0.20
N PHE A 111 -11.22 2.13 1.06
CA PHE A 111 -9.81 2.33 1.42
C PHE A 111 -9.33 1.25 2.38
N ALA A 112 -8.16 0.69 2.14
CA ALA A 112 -7.52 -0.27 3.06
C ALA A 112 -6.11 0.18 3.42
N VAL A 113 -5.72 -0.01 4.68
CA VAL A 113 -4.40 0.36 5.18
C VAL A 113 -3.88 -0.67 6.17
N GLY A 114 -2.58 -0.93 6.18
CA GLY A 114 -1.97 -1.80 7.19
C GLY A 114 -1.95 -1.14 8.58
N SER A 115 -2.15 -1.92 9.65
CA SER A 115 -2.22 -1.41 11.03
C SER A 115 -0.96 -0.67 11.53
N GLY A 116 0.18 -0.82 10.86
CA GLY A 116 1.40 -0.09 11.19
C GLY A 116 1.70 1.08 10.25
N PHE A 117 0.78 1.43 9.35
CA PHE A 117 1.01 2.49 8.38
C PHE A 117 0.90 3.87 9.03
N ARG A 118 1.80 4.76 8.62
CA ARG A 118 1.78 6.19 8.96
C ARG A 118 2.19 7.01 7.75
N CYS A 119 1.54 8.14 7.56
CA CYS A 119 1.85 9.10 6.50
C CYS A 119 1.86 10.54 7.03
N GLY A 120 2.13 11.47 6.12
CA GLY A 120 2.17 12.89 6.40
C GLY A 120 3.49 13.37 7.01
N TYR A 121 3.56 14.68 7.21
CA TYR A 121 4.73 15.32 7.79
C TYR A 121 4.99 14.78 9.20
N GLN A 122 6.21 14.34 9.47
CA GLN A 122 6.60 13.69 10.73
C GLN A 122 5.73 12.49 11.13
N GLN A 123 5.08 11.83 10.16
CA GLN A 123 4.18 10.69 10.40
C GLN A 123 2.96 11.05 11.29
N ASP A 124 2.42 12.23 11.09
CA ASP A 124 1.33 12.83 11.86
C ASP A 124 -0.01 12.10 11.75
N THR A 125 -0.17 11.24 10.74
CA THR A 125 -1.43 10.55 10.46
C THR A 125 -1.22 9.03 10.45
N ASP A 126 -1.89 8.32 11.36
CA ASP A 126 -1.84 6.86 11.50
C ASP A 126 -3.05 6.14 10.87
N ALA A 127 -3.05 4.81 10.95
CA ALA A 127 -4.09 3.97 10.35
C ALA A 127 -5.49 4.25 10.92
N GLU A 128 -5.61 4.53 12.20
CA GLU A 128 -6.90 4.83 12.85
C GLU A 128 -7.45 6.19 12.39
N MET A 129 -6.59 7.19 12.27
CA MET A 129 -6.96 8.49 11.72
C MET A 129 -7.41 8.38 10.27
N ILE A 130 -6.71 7.58 9.45
CA ILE A 130 -7.08 7.30 8.06
C ILE A 130 -8.46 6.65 7.99
N GLN A 131 -8.70 5.61 8.81
CA GLN A 131 -9.99 4.94 8.86
C GLN A 131 -11.11 5.91 9.25
N LYS A 132 -10.91 6.70 10.31
CA LYS A 132 -11.88 7.72 10.75
C LYS A 132 -12.15 8.75 9.66
N PHE A 133 -11.10 9.21 8.97
CA PHE A 133 -11.25 10.17 7.87
C PHE A 133 -12.18 9.65 6.78
N PHE A 134 -11.93 8.47 6.22
CA PHE A 134 -12.76 7.93 5.15
C PHE A 134 -14.17 7.57 5.62
N THR A 135 -14.32 6.98 6.81
CA THR A 135 -15.64 6.64 7.35
C THR A 135 -16.50 7.87 7.63
N SER A 136 -15.92 9.00 8.04
CA SER A 136 -16.64 10.26 8.20
C SER A 136 -17.15 10.85 6.88
N HIS A 137 -16.57 10.41 5.75
CA HIS A 137 -17.03 10.75 4.40
C HIS A 137 -17.92 9.65 3.77
N ASN A 138 -18.47 8.74 4.58
CA ASN A 138 -19.28 7.60 4.14
C ASN A 138 -18.54 6.61 3.20
N ILE A 139 -17.22 6.55 3.29
CA ILE A 139 -16.40 5.60 2.54
C ILE A 139 -15.95 4.48 3.51
N PRO A 140 -16.29 3.21 3.23
CA PRO A 140 -15.80 2.09 4.01
C PRO A 140 -14.27 2.06 4.02
N ALA A 141 -13.67 1.90 5.21
CA ALA A 141 -12.24 1.83 5.35
C ALA A 141 -11.83 0.72 6.34
N GLU A 142 -10.83 -0.08 5.99
CA GLU A 142 -10.37 -1.21 6.78
C GLU A 142 -8.91 -1.05 7.20
N ILE A 143 -8.61 -1.43 8.44
CA ILE A 143 -7.25 -1.60 8.95
C ILE A 143 -6.90 -3.08 8.91
N ILE A 144 -5.93 -3.44 8.08
CA ILE A 144 -5.49 -4.82 7.91
C ILE A 144 -4.45 -5.14 8.98
N PRO A 145 -4.67 -6.19 9.78
CA PRO A 145 -3.72 -6.58 10.83
C PRO A 145 -2.42 -7.11 10.24
N LYS A 146 -1.35 -7.09 11.05
CA LYS A 146 -0.06 -7.66 10.64
C LYS A 146 -0.18 -9.17 10.47
N VAL A 147 0.33 -9.68 9.36
CA VAL A 147 0.51 -11.13 9.15
C VAL A 147 1.72 -11.58 9.96
N MET A 148 1.60 -12.72 10.62
CA MET A 148 2.64 -13.30 11.47
C MET A 148 3.40 -14.39 10.72
N GLU A 149 4.71 -14.49 10.96
CA GLU A 149 5.52 -15.64 10.61
C GLU A 149 6.24 -16.12 11.88
N GLY A 150 5.79 -17.28 12.37
CA GLY A 150 6.11 -17.72 13.73
C GLY A 150 5.48 -16.79 14.77
N ALA A 151 6.21 -16.46 15.81
CA ALA A 151 5.76 -15.56 16.90
C ALA A 151 5.92 -14.06 16.57
N LEU A 152 6.44 -13.69 15.41
CA LEU A 152 6.78 -12.30 15.08
C LEU A 152 6.05 -11.81 13.83
N PRO A 153 5.68 -10.51 13.77
CA PRO A 153 5.07 -9.93 12.60
C PRO A 153 6.03 -9.89 11.41
N VAL A 154 5.49 -10.13 10.23
CA VAL A 154 6.20 -9.94 8.97
C VAL A 154 6.39 -8.45 8.71
N SER A 155 7.62 -8.06 8.32
CA SER A 155 7.95 -6.69 7.94
C SER A 155 9.13 -6.65 6.99
N SER A 156 9.24 -5.58 6.20
CA SER A 156 10.39 -5.37 5.30
C SER A 156 11.72 -5.32 6.07
N SER A 157 11.75 -4.75 7.26
CA SER A 157 12.96 -4.73 8.10
C SER A 157 13.40 -6.13 8.52
N ARG A 158 12.46 -6.97 8.96
CA ARG A 158 12.76 -8.36 9.34
C ARG A 158 13.23 -9.19 8.14
N ILE A 159 12.65 -8.95 6.94
CA ILE A 159 13.09 -9.61 5.72
C ILE A 159 14.53 -9.19 5.37
N ARG A 160 14.85 -7.90 5.42
CA ARG A 160 16.24 -7.44 5.19
C ARG A 160 17.21 -8.04 6.19
N SER A 161 16.85 -8.12 7.46
CA SER A 161 17.69 -8.78 8.48
C SER A 161 17.93 -10.27 8.15
N ALA A 162 16.90 -11.00 7.73
CA ALA A 162 17.04 -12.40 7.33
C ALA A 162 17.96 -12.55 6.10
N ILE A 163 17.80 -11.71 5.08
CA ILE A 163 18.67 -11.69 3.90
C ILE A 163 20.12 -11.39 4.29
N SER A 164 20.35 -10.37 5.12
CA SER A 164 21.70 -10.00 5.56
C SER A 164 22.36 -11.07 6.41
N ALA A 165 21.60 -11.88 7.13
CA ALA A 165 22.08 -13.02 7.91
C ALA A 165 22.26 -14.30 7.08
N GLY A 166 21.91 -14.28 5.77
CA GLY A 166 21.94 -15.46 4.92
C GLY A 166 20.77 -16.43 5.12
N ASP A 167 19.79 -16.09 5.96
CA ASP A 167 18.58 -16.90 6.19
C ASP A 167 17.55 -16.64 5.06
N ILE A 168 17.89 -17.14 3.89
CA ILE A 168 17.08 -16.96 2.68
C ILE A 168 15.76 -17.74 2.79
N GLU A 169 15.75 -18.85 3.50
CA GLU A 169 14.52 -19.63 3.70
C GLU A 169 13.46 -18.82 4.48
N LEU A 170 13.85 -18.21 5.59
CA LEU A 170 12.97 -17.32 6.35
C LEU A 170 12.53 -16.10 5.54
N ALA A 171 13.47 -15.50 4.77
CA ALA A 171 13.11 -14.38 3.90
C ALA A 171 12.04 -14.79 2.86
N GLN A 172 12.18 -15.95 2.23
CA GLN A 172 11.21 -16.48 1.25
C GLN A 172 9.86 -16.81 1.89
N LYS A 173 9.82 -17.37 3.10
CA LYS A 173 8.57 -17.58 3.86
C LYS A 173 7.82 -16.26 4.07
N MET A 174 8.52 -15.22 4.51
CA MET A 174 7.93 -13.90 4.72
C MET A 174 7.54 -13.21 3.40
N LEU A 175 8.27 -13.44 2.32
CA LEU A 175 7.93 -12.91 1.00
C LEU A 175 6.75 -13.66 0.34
N GLY A 176 6.51 -14.91 0.71
CA GLY A 176 5.53 -15.78 0.05
C GLY A 176 5.93 -16.19 -1.37
N ARG A 177 7.21 -16.04 -1.72
CA ARG A 177 7.80 -16.40 -3.02
C ARG A 177 9.31 -16.53 -2.91
N LYS A 178 9.95 -17.08 -3.97
CA LYS A 178 11.41 -17.11 -4.06
C LYS A 178 11.98 -15.68 -4.02
N TYR A 179 13.08 -15.53 -3.32
CA TYR A 179 13.85 -14.28 -3.36
C TYR A 179 14.65 -14.26 -4.68
N PRO A 180 14.66 -13.11 -5.41
CA PRO A 180 15.36 -12.97 -6.69
C PRO A 180 16.85 -13.18 -6.59
#